data_78b08d84810e5e53e07309561f3e23d4
#
_entry.id   78b08d84810e5e53e07309561f3e23d4
#
_cell.length_a   1.000
_cell.length_b   1.000
_cell.length_c   1.000
_cell.angle_alpha   90.00
_cell.angle_beta   90.00
_cell.angle_gamma   90.00
#
_symmetry.space_group_name_H-M   'P 1'
#
loop_
_entity.id
_entity.type
_entity.pdbx_description
1 polymer ?
#
loop_
_entity_poly.entity_id
_entity_poly.type
_entity_poly.pdbx_seq_one_letter_code
_entity_poly.pdbx_strand_id
1 'polypeptide(L)'
;MRSVTPGRRGELLITSCAFALLFVFGALEGLIGCFQYSRMLGSVPALALAFAAGIFVTCVLAAWGTRAPAGGLMPAAGWFITSFVLAMATPGGSVVITNTAAGKWFLYGGAACAAGGVVVAFAVMSRSRPTMPGR
;
A
#
# COMPACT_ATOMS: atom_id res chain seq x y z
N MET A 1 10.97 40.80 9.20
CA MET A 1 11.41 39.45 9.53
C MET A 1 10.19 38.63 9.97
N ARG A 2 9.67 37.76 9.12
CA ARG A 2 8.61 36.85 9.56
C ARG A 2 9.31 35.68 10.27
N SER A 3 9.16 35.64 11.57
CA SER A 3 9.56 34.47 12.36
C SER A 3 8.78 33.26 11.85
N VAL A 4 9.46 32.41 11.10
CA VAL A 4 8.92 31.08 10.75
C VAL A 4 8.82 30.33 12.06
N THR A 5 7.60 30.16 12.56
CA THR A 5 7.31 29.46 13.80
C THR A 5 7.97 28.08 13.74
N PRO A 6 8.79 27.71 14.75
CA PRO A 6 9.51 26.42 14.78
C PRO A 6 8.58 25.20 14.63
N GLY A 7 7.29 25.34 14.98
CA GLY A 7 6.29 24.28 14.90
C GLY A 7 6.01 23.78 13.48
N ARG A 8 5.95 24.65 12.48
CA ARG A 8 5.56 24.24 11.11
C ARG A 8 6.59 23.37 10.41
N ARG A 9 7.88 23.57 10.67
CA ARG A 9 8.94 22.71 10.13
C ARG A 9 8.93 21.33 10.79
N GLY A 10 8.67 21.28 12.10
CA GLY A 10 8.55 20.02 12.83
C GLY A 10 7.36 19.20 12.35
N GLU A 11 6.20 19.80 12.13
CA GLU A 11 5.01 19.13 11.61
C GLU A 11 5.24 18.55 10.20
N LEU A 12 5.89 19.31 9.31
CA LEU A 12 6.21 18.85 7.97
C LEU A 12 7.18 17.67 8.00
N LEU A 13 8.18 17.69 8.86
CA LEU A 13 9.14 16.59 9.02
C LEU A 13 8.45 15.33 9.55
N ILE A 14 7.63 15.44 10.57
CA ILE A 14 6.88 14.31 11.14
C ILE A 14 5.96 13.69 10.09
N THR A 15 5.23 14.52 9.35
CA THR A 15 4.32 14.06 8.29
C THR A 15 5.10 13.36 7.17
N SER A 16 6.21 13.94 6.73
CA SER A 16 7.05 13.34 5.68
C SER A 16 7.65 12.02 6.14
N CYS A 17 8.12 11.93 7.38
CA CYS A 17 8.61 10.67 7.95
C CYS A 17 7.50 9.61 8.04
N ALA A 18 6.30 9.99 8.43
CA ALA A 18 5.17 9.08 8.50
C ALA A 18 4.83 8.49 7.12
N PHE A 19 4.77 9.32 6.08
CA PHE A 19 4.54 8.86 4.71
C PHE A 19 5.67 7.98 4.19
N ALA A 20 6.93 8.32 4.47
CA ALA A 20 8.07 7.48 4.10
C ALA A 20 8.02 6.11 4.78
N LEU A 21 7.68 6.07 6.07
CA LEU A 21 7.51 4.81 6.81
C LEU A 21 6.38 3.95 6.25
N LEU A 22 5.25 4.55 5.88
CA LEU A 22 4.13 3.85 5.26
C LEU A 22 4.51 3.27 3.90
N PHE A 23 5.28 4.01 3.11
CA PHE A 23 5.81 3.52 1.84
C PHE A 23 6.74 2.31 2.05
N VAL A 24 7.68 2.42 2.98
CA VAL A 24 8.61 1.33 3.33
C VAL A 24 7.83 0.12 3.86
N PHE A 25 6.81 0.34 4.67
CA PHE A 25 5.97 -0.75 5.19
C PHE A 25 5.28 -1.51 4.05
N GLY A 26 4.67 -0.80 3.09
CA GLY A 26 4.07 -1.42 1.90
C GLY A 26 5.10 -2.14 1.03
N ALA A 27 6.30 -1.58 0.89
CA ALA A 27 7.39 -2.24 0.16
C ALA A 27 7.85 -3.55 0.85
N LEU A 28 7.95 -3.55 2.17
CA LEU A 28 8.27 -4.76 2.95
C LEU A 28 7.17 -5.80 2.85
N GLU A 29 5.91 -5.40 2.91
CA GLU A 29 4.76 -6.29 2.72
C GLU A 29 4.80 -6.93 1.33
N GLY A 30 5.08 -6.15 0.28
CA GLY A 30 5.31 -6.64 -1.08
C GLY A 30 6.48 -7.60 -1.15
N LEU A 31 7.60 -7.26 -0.55
CA LEU A 31 8.81 -8.10 -0.53
C LEU A 31 8.56 -9.45 0.14
N ILE A 32 8.00 -9.44 1.34
CA ILE A 32 7.68 -10.67 2.10
C ILE A 32 6.68 -11.51 1.32
N GLY A 33 5.64 -10.86 0.76
CA GLY A 33 4.62 -11.51 -0.06
C GLY A 33 5.23 -12.21 -1.28
N CYS A 34 6.20 -11.59 -1.96
CA CYS A 34 6.88 -12.16 -3.11
C CYS A 34 7.63 -13.47 -2.79
N PHE A 35 8.08 -13.67 -1.57
CA PHE A 35 8.74 -14.90 -1.15
C PHE A 35 7.79 -15.95 -0.56
N GLN A 36 6.60 -15.56 -0.14
CA GLN A 36 5.66 -16.43 0.56
C GLN A 36 4.41 -16.80 -0.25
N TYR A 37 4.14 -16.12 -1.39
CA TYR A 37 2.91 -16.31 -2.15
C TYR A 37 2.68 -17.74 -2.65
N SER A 38 3.75 -18.51 -2.84
CA SER A 38 3.71 -19.86 -3.42
C SER A 38 3.18 -20.93 -2.46
N ARG A 39 2.98 -20.61 -1.19
CA ARG A 39 2.43 -21.56 -0.22
C ARG A 39 0.94 -21.75 -0.43
N MET A 40 0.56 -22.99 -0.78
CA MET A 40 -0.80 -23.41 -1.04
C MET A 40 -1.38 -24.13 0.18
N LEU A 41 -2.64 -23.86 0.50
CA LEU A 41 -3.45 -24.70 1.41
C LEU A 41 -4.42 -25.53 0.53
N GLY A 42 -4.03 -26.76 0.23
CA GLY A 42 -4.77 -27.55 -0.78
C GLY A 42 -4.63 -26.94 -2.18
N SER A 43 -5.76 -26.64 -2.82
CA SER A 43 -5.82 -25.99 -4.14
C SER A 43 -5.88 -24.47 -4.10
N VAL A 44 -5.95 -23.86 -2.90
CA VAL A 44 -6.15 -22.40 -2.73
C VAL A 44 -4.82 -21.72 -2.42
N PRO A 45 -4.45 -20.63 -3.13
CA PRO A 45 -3.27 -19.83 -2.84
C PRO A 45 -3.52 -18.92 -1.61
N ALA A 46 -3.66 -19.55 -0.43
CA ALA A 46 -4.14 -18.91 0.77
C ALA A 46 -3.25 -17.72 1.21
N LEU A 47 -1.93 -17.85 1.07
CA LEU A 47 -1.01 -16.77 1.43
C LEU A 47 -1.03 -15.63 0.43
N ALA A 48 -1.19 -15.90 -0.87
CA ALA A 48 -1.38 -14.84 -1.86
C ALA A 48 -2.62 -13.99 -1.55
N LEU A 49 -3.73 -14.64 -1.19
CA LEU A 49 -4.96 -13.96 -0.79
C LEU A 49 -4.82 -13.23 0.55
N ALA A 50 -4.09 -13.80 1.52
CA ALA A 50 -3.82 -13.14 2.79
C ALA A 50 -3.01 -11.86 2.62
N PHE A 51 -1.98 -11.86 1.77
CA PHE A 51 -1.21 -10.66 1.45
C PHE A 51 -2.02 -9.63 0.66
N ALA A 52 -2.90 -10.08 -0.25
CA ALA A 52 -3.81 -9.19 -0.97
C ALA A 52 -4.80 -8.50 -0.01
N ALA A 53 -5.37 -9.23 0.94
CA ALA A 53 -6.20 -8.66 1.98
C ALA A 53 -5.40 -7.75 2.93
N GLY A 54 -4.17 -8.13 3.26
CA GLY A 54 -3.25 -7.36 4.08
C GLY A 54 -3.02 -5.96 3.51
N ILE A 55 -2.64 -5.85 2.24
CA ILE A 55 -2.39 -4.54 1.61
C ILE A 55 -3.65 -3.67 1.56
N PHE A 56 -4.83 -4.26 1.33
CA PHE A 56 -6.09 -3.53 1.41
C PHE A 56 -6.29 -2.89 2.79
N VAL A 57 -6.15 -3.69 3.86
CA VAL A 57 -6.29 -3.23 5.24
C VAL A 57 -5.24 -2.17 5.58
N THR A 58 -4.00 -2.39 5.17
CA THR A 58 -2.89 -1.45 5.37
C THR A 58 -3.19 -0.09 4.73
N CYS A 59 -3.69 -0.06 3.50
CA CYS A 59 -4.06 1.19 2.81
C CYS A 59 -5.18 1.94 3.56
N VAL A 60 -6.22 1.22 3.99
CA VAL A 60 -7.35 1.84 4.71
C VAL A 60 -6.91 2.37 6.07
N LEU A 61 -6.17 1.58 6.85
CA LEU A 61 -5.66 1.98 8.16
C LEU A 61 -4.66 3.14 8.08
N ALA A 62 -3.79 3.14 7.07
CA ALA A 62 -2.83 4.21 6.84
C ALA A 62 -3.53 5.54 6.51
N ALA A 63 -4.56 5.51 5.67
CA ALA A 63 -5.37 6.69 5.39
C ALA A 63 -6.13 7.19 6.63
N TRP A 64 -6.69 6.25 7.40
CA TRP A 64 -7.40 6.59 8.63
C TRP A 64 -6.46 7.17 9.68
N GLY A 65 -5.29 6.58 9.89
CA GLY A 65 -4.28 7.03 10.85
C GLY A 65 -3.67 8.38 10.52
N THR A 66 -3.41 8.65 9.24
CA THR A 66 -2.88 9.93 8.76
C THR A 66 -3.97 10.99 8.57
N ARG A 67 -5.24 10.61 8.64
CA ARG A 67 -6.39 11.46 8.31
C ARG A 67 -6.29 12.12 6.93
N ALA A 68 -5.57 11.46 6.02
CA ALA A 68 -5.35 11.93 4.65
C ALA A 68 -5.42 10.74 3.69
N PRO A 69 -6.12 10.88 2.54
CA PRO A 69 -6.20 9.81 1.55
C PRO A 69 -4.82 9.44 0.98
N ALA A 70 -3.90 10.40 0.93
CA ALA A 70 -2.50 10.19 0.55
C ALA A 70 -1.79 9.16 1.44
N GLY A 71 -2.20 9.01 2.73
CA GLY A 71 -1.67 7.99 3.62
C GLY A 71 -1.90 6.58 3.12
N GLY A 72 -3.05 6.30 2.50
CA GLY A 72 -3.34 5.00 1.88
C GLY A 72 -2.60 4.76 0.57
N LEU A 73 -2.24 5.83 -0.13
CA LEU A 73 -1.50 5.74 -1.39
C LEU A 73 -0.04 5.29 -1.18
N MET A 74 0.56 5.66 -0.06
CA MET A 74 1.97 5.35 0.22
C MET A 74 2.26 3.86 0.32
N PRO A 75 1.57 3.06 1.17
CA PRO A 75 1.80 1.63 1.21
C PRO A 75 1.42 0.93 -0.10
N ALA A 76 0.36 1.37 -0.79
CA ALA A 76 -0.01 0.84 -2.09
C ALA A 76 1.12 1.03 -3.12
N ALA A 77 1.72 2.22 -3.18
CA ALA A 77 2.84 2.52 -4.07
C ALA A 77 4.08 1.68 -3.71
N GLY A 78 4.43 1.57 -2.42
CA GLY A 78 5.54 0.75 -1.96
C GLY A 78 5.37 -0.72 -2.34
N TRP A 79 4.21 -1.29 -2.09
CA TRP A 79 3.87 -2.67 -2.46
C TRP A 79 3.94 -2.87 -3.98
N PHE A 80 3.32 -1.95 -4.74
CA PHE A 80 3.24 -2.06 -6.19
C PHE A 80 4.63 -2.04 -6.84
N ILE A 81 5.46 -1.06 -6.45
CA ILE A 81 6.82 -0.93 -6.99
C ILE A 81 7.65 -2.18 -6.69
N THR A 82 7.63 -2.65 -5.44
CA THR A 82 8.40 -3.83 -5.03
C THR A 82 7.93 -5.09 -5.74
N SER A 83 6.62 -5.33 -5.78
CA SER A 83 6.04 -6.51 -6.44
C SER A 83 6.27 -6.49 -7.94
N PHE A 84 6.18 -5.32 -8.57
CA PHE A 84 6.39 -5.17 -10.01
C PHE A 84 7.87 -5.37 -10.39
N VAL A 85 8.79 -4.77 -9.64
CA VAL A 85 10.24 -4.95 -9.86
C VAL A 85 10.63 -6.41 -9.72
N LEU A 86 10.10 -7.12 -8.70
CA LEU A 86 10.40 -8.53 -8.48
C LEU A 86 9.67 -9.48 -9.46
N ALA A 87 8.63 -9.00 -10.15
CA ALA A 87 7.98 -9.73 -11.23
C ALA A 87 8.73 -9.62 -12.55
N MET A 88 9.60 -8.61 -12.70
CA MET A 88 10.40 -8.46 -13.90
C MET A 88 11.52 -9.51 -13.95
N ALA A 89 11.73 -10.08 -15.14
CA ALA A 89 12.84 -11.02 -15.34
C ALA A 89 14.18 -10.28 -15.23
N THR A 90 15.08 -10.80 -14.41
CA THR A 90 16.46 -10.32 -14.34
C THR A 90 17.25 -10.78 -15.57
N PRO A 91 18.36 -10.09 -15.94
CA PRO A 91 19.22 -10.52 -17.06
C PRO A 91 19.73 -11.95 -16.97
N GLY A 92 19.74 -12.53 -15.76
CA GLY A 92 20.08 -13.95 -15.52
C GLY A 92 18.92 -14.93 -15.69
N GLY A 93 17.73 -14.47 -16.12
CA GLY A 93 16.54 -15.32 -16.36
C GLY A 93 15.80 -15.77 -15.11
N SER A 94 16.21 -15.34 -13.91
CA SER A 94 15.49 -15.63 -12.67
C SER A 94 14.33 -14.65 -12.44
N VAL A 95 13.15 -15.19 -12.17
CA VAL A 95 11.94 -14.43 -11.83
C VAL A 95 11.51 -14.84 -10.43
N VAL A 96 11.33 -13.86 -9.53
CA VAL A 96 10.88 -14.15 -8.17
C VAL A 96 9.40 -14.53 -8.14
N ILE A 97 8.57 -13.80 -8.91
CA ILE A 97 7.15 -14.12 -9.05
C ILE A 97 6.95 -14.89 -10.34
N THR A 98 6.71 -16.18 -10.22
CA THR A 98 6.52 -17.08 -11.38
C THR A 98 5.12 -16.95 -11.98
N ASN A 99 4.98 -17.28 -13.26
CA ASN A 99 3.70 -17.28 -14.00
C ASN A 99 2.78 -18.45 -13.59
N THR A 100 2.66 -18.71 -12.31
CA THR A 100 1.77 -19.71 -11.72
C THR A 100 0.43 -19.08 -11.32
N ALA A 101 -0.57 -19.91 -11.02
CA ALA A 101 -1.85 -19.44 -10.50
C ALA A 101 -1.67 -18.58 -9.23
N ALA A 102 -0.82 -19.04 -8.30
CA ALA A 102 -0.52 -18.30 -7.07
C ALA A 102 0.14 -16.95 -7.34
N GLY A 103 1.10 -16.88 -8.28
CA GLY A 103 1.76 -15.63 -8.68
C GLY A 103 0.79 -14.64 -9.33
N LYS A 104 -0.13 -15.14 -10.17
CA LYS A 104 -1.19 -14.31 -10.77
C LYS A 104 -2.15 -13.77 -9.71
N TRP A 105 -2.59 -14.60 -8.79
CA TRP A 105 -3.45 -14.17 -7.68
C TRP A 105 -2.76 -13.15 -6.77
N PHE A 106 -1.46 -13.33 -6.51
CA PHE A 106 -0.68 -12.37 -5.73
C PHE A 106 -0.59 -11.02 -6.44
N LEU A 107 -0.18 -10.99 -7.72
CA LEU A 107 -0.01 -9.74 -8.46
C LEU A 107 -1.34 -9.04 -8.75
N TYR A 108 -2.27 -9.74 -9.41
CA TYR A 108 -3.53 -9.13 -9.82
C TYR A 108 -4.48 -8.92 -8.65
N GLY A 109 -4.56 -9.91 -7.75
CA GLY A 109 -5.36 -9.81 -6.53
C GLY A 109 -4.82 -8.72 -5.60
N GLY A 110 -3.51 -8.68 -5.39
CA GLY A 110 -2.86 -7.65 -4.59
C GLY A 110 -3.04 -6.25 -5.19
N ALA A 111 -2.85 -6.09 -6.51
CA ALA A 111 -3.08 -4.81 -7.19
C ALA A 111 -4.54 -4.35 -7.09
N ALA A 112 -5.50 -5.25 -7.28
CA ALA A 112 -6.92 -4.93 -7.12
C ALA A 112 -7.26 -4.55 -5.68
N CYS A 113 -6.71 -5.26 -4.69
CA CYS A 113 -6.92 -4.96 -3.27
C CYS A 113 -6.24 -3.64 -2.87
N ALA A 114 -5.03 -3.35 -3.35
CA ALA A 114 -4.35 -2.08 -3.11
C ALA A 114 -5.16 -0.91 -3.69
N ALA A 115 -5.60 -1.02 -4.95
CA ALA A 115 -6.46 -0.03 -5.59
C ALA A 115 -7.79 0.14 -4.86
N GLY A 116 -8.45 -0.95 -4.49
CA GLY A 116 -9.68 -0.97 -3.70
C GLY A 116 -9.50 -0.30 -2.34
N GLY A 117 -8.41 -0.58 -1.63
CA GLY A 117 -8.06 0.06 -0.36
C GLY A 117 -7.89 1.57 -0.48
N VAL A 118 -7.22 2.03 -1.54
CA VAL A 118 -7.07 3.46 -1.84
C VAL A 118 -8.42 4.10 -2.15
N VAL A 119 -9.26 3.47 -2.98
CA VAL A 119 -10.61 3.98 -3.31
C VAL A 119 -11.48 4.09 -2.06
N VAL A 120 -11.47 3.07 -1.21
CA VAL A 120 -12.20 3.10 0.08
C VAL A 120 -11.68 4.22 0.98
N ALA A 121 -10.35 4.40 1.05
CA ALA A 121 -9.74 5.47 1.81
C ALA A 121 -10.23 6.85 1.35
N PHE A 122 -10.25 7.10 0.04
CA PHE A 122 -10.79 8.35 -0.52
C PHE A 122 -12.28 8.51 -0.23
N ALA A 123 -13.09 7.47 -0.40
CA ALA A 123 -14.54 7.51 -0.18
C ALA A 123 -14.90 7.80 1.29
N VAL A 124 -14.19 7.19 2.23
CA VAL A 124 -14.39 7.42 3.67
C VAL A 124 -14.00 8.84 4.05
N MET A 125 -12.86 9.32 3.54
CA MET A 125 -12.38 10.67 3.85
C MET A 125 -13.26 11.77 3.22
N SER A 126 -13.82 11.55 2.03
CA SER A 126 -14.72 12.52 1.39
C SER A 126 -16.05 12.69 2.13
N ARG A 127 -16.56 11.62 2.73
CA ARG A 127 -17.80 11.66 3.53
C ARG A 127 -17.64 12.38 4.87
N SER A 128 -16.42 12.42 5.39
CA SER A 128 -16.11 13.07 6.67
C SER A 128 -15.95 14.59 6.58
N ARG A 129 -16.06 15.18 5.39
CA ARG A 129 -16.07 16.64 5.23
C ARG A 129 -17.47 17.14 5.55
N PRO A 130 -17.66 17.93 6.65
CA PRO A 130 -18.95 18.55 6.90
C PRO A 130 -19.25 19.47 5.71
N THR A 131 -20.43 19.28 5.10
CA THR A 131 -20.98 20.25 4.18
C THR A 131 -21.20 21.53 4.96
N MET A 132 -20.39 22.56 4.69
CA MET A 132 -20.70 23.89 5.22
C MET A 132 -22.07 24.27 4.67
N PRO A 133 -23.05 24.58 5.54
CA PRO A 133 -24.32 25.15 5.07
C PRO A 133 -23.97 26.44 4.37
N GLY A 134 -24.38 26.57 3.12
CA GLY A 134 -24.18 27.76 2.31
C GLY A 134 -24.66 29.00 3.02
N ARG A 135 -23.84 30.01 2.99
CA ARG A 135 -24.27 31.36 3.30
C ARG A 135 -25.21 31.90 2.22
#